data_136d5e759e1b8377d14577fd2203e42b
#
_entry.id   136d5e759e1b8377d14577fd2203e42b
#
_cell.length_a   1.000
_cell.length_b   1.000
_cell.length_c   1.000
_cell.angle_alpha   90.00
_cell.angle_beta   90.00
_cell.angle_gamma   90.00
#
_symmetry.space_group_name_H-M   'P 1'
#
loop_
_entity.id
_entity.type
_entity.pdbx_description
1 polymer ?
#
loop_
_entity_poly.entity_id
_entity_poly.type
_entity_poly.pdbx_seq_one_letter_code
_entity_poly.pdbx_strand_id
1 'polypeptide(L)'
;MKRTKINKRRFAVFLAIVLAAALCTSVAWLVEWTLAPQVEAVFTTRGSVNQEYFFNGTVYRTEDERPALRIRVPVQGKDAQILQTASLLAFPPESEMNLLGLELAPEEEQTEDAVILRQKNPLPELPEGPVIIQARILTEGWYKLPLSTVQTQEDGSTMVMKLEERWTPWGRQNYAVAVAVEVYASDGQSAVVNLGETGEFRIAAYGAAPIQDGDLVKVVQPDGANENEQTAQ
;
A
#
# COMPACT_ATOMS: atom_id res chain seq x y z
N MET A 1 55.69 20.15 -39.42
CA MET A 1 54.96 19.33 -38.43
C MET A 1 55.93 18.36 -37.74
N LYS A 2 56.30 18.59 -36.47
CA LYS A 2 57.18 17.69 -35.68
C LYS A 2 56.33 16.49 -35.22
N ARG A 3 56.56 15.30 -35.78
CA ARG A 3 56.02 14.04 -35.25
C ARG A 3 56.63 13.74 -33.90
N THR A 4 55.91 13.93 -32.83
CA THR A 4 56.28 13.53 -31.49
C THR A 4 56.44 12.00 -31.48
N LYS A 5 57.66 11.52 -31.39
CA LYS A 5 57.96 10.08 -31.15
C LYS A 5 57.41 9.71 -29.81
N ILE A 6 56.21 9.12 -29.77
CA ILE A 6 55.65 8.55 -28.54
C ILE A 6 56.57 7.45 -28.06
N ASN A 7 57.13 7.61 -26.87
CA ASN A 7 58.05 6.64 -26.28
C ASN A 7 57.27 5.34 -26.01
N LYS A 8 57.45 4.31 -26.88
CA LYS A 8 56.72 3.02 -26.86
C LYS A 8 56.64 2.41 -25.46
N ARG A 9 57.71 2.60 -24.64
CA ARG A 9 57.73 2.07 -23.25
C ARG A 9 56.72 2.82 -22.34
N ARG A 10 56.61 4.15 -22.47
CA ARG A 10 55.64 4.94 -21.69
C ARG A 10 54.20 4.65 -22.10
N PHE A 11 53.96 4.45 -23.38
CA PHE A 11 52.66 4.05 -23.91
C PHE A 11 52.25 2.66 -23.42
N ALA A 12 53.17 1.69 -23.42
CA ALA A 12 52.91 0.34 -22.91
C ALA A 12 52.57 0.34 -21.39
N VAL A 13 53.29 1.15 -20.60
CA VAL A 13 52.99 1.30 -19.16
C VAL A 13 51.62 1.93 -18.96
N PHE A 14 51.29 2.98 -19.69
CA PHE A 14 49.99 3.64 -19.62
C PHE A 14 48.85 2.64 -19.98
N LEU A 15 49.00 1.88 -21.08
CA LEU A 15 48.05 0.89 -21.48
C LEU A 15 47.88 -0.20 -20.42
N ALA A 16 48.96 -0.67 -19.80
CA ALA A 16 48.89 -1.66 -18.73
C ALA A 16 48.10 -1.15 -17.52
N ILE A 17 48.30 0.12 -17.14
CA ILE A 17 47.54 0.75 -16.03
C ILE A 17 46.07 0.83 -16.36
N VAL A 18 45.69 1.24 -17.59
CA VAL A 18 44.30 1.34 -18.03
C VAL A 18 43.66 -0.05 -18.02
N LEU A 19 44.33 -1.07 -18.53
CA LEU A 19 43.83 -2.45 -18.53
C LEU A 19 43.63 -2.98 -17.10
N ALA A 20 44.61 -2.72 -16.20
CA ALA A 20 44.49 -3.12 -14.80
C ALA A 20 43.31 -2.42 -14.11
N ALA A 21 43.12 -1.12 -14.33
CA ALA A 21 41.98 -0.38 -13.82
C ALA A 21 40.62 -0.94 -14.34
N ALA A 22 40.56 -1.20 -15.66
CA ALA A 22 39.37 -1.80 -16.27
C ALA A 22 39.05 -3.19 -15.69
N LEU A 23 40.06 -3.99 -15.44
CA LEU A 23 39.92 -5.31 -14.85
C LEU A 23 39.45 -5.25 -13.40
N CYS A 24 40.00 -4.35 -12.60
CA CYS A 24 39.58 -4.12 -11.22
C CYS A 24 38.11 -3.64 -11.15
N THR A 25 37.70 -2.69 -12.02
CA THR A 25 36.32 -2.20 -12.05
C THR A 25 35.34 -3.30 -12.49
N SER A 26 35.73 -4.15 -13.43
CA SER A 26 34.89 -5.28 -13.88
C SER A 26 34.71 -6.33 -12.78
N VAL A 27 35.77 -6.61 -12.02
CA VAL A 27 35.70 -7.56 -10.89
C VAL A 27 34.83 -6.98 -9.76
N ALA A 28 35.00 -5.70 -9.40
CA ALA A 28 34.19 -5.05 -8.40
C ALA A 28 32.69 -5.09 -8.76
N TRP A 29 32.36 -4.74 -10.01
CA TRP A 29 30.99 -4.85 -10.50
C TRP A 29 30.45 -6.29 -10.45
N LEU A 30 31.24 -7.30 -10.84
CA LEU A 30 30.81 -8.70 -10.80
C LEU A 30 30.49 -9.13 -9.36
N VAL A 31 31.25 -8.67 -8.38
CA VAL A 31 31.00 -8.94 -6.96
C VAL A 31 29.70 -8.26 -6.51
N GLU A 32 29.52 -6.98 -6.81
CA GLU A 32 28.28 -6.25 -6.50
C GLU A 32 27.07 -6.94 -7.15
N TRP A 33 27.18 -7.29 -8.44
CA TRP A 33 26.12 -7.99 -9.15
C TRP A 33 25.79 -9.35 -8.53
N THR A 34 26.79 -10.14 -8.15
CA THR A 34 26.55 -11.47 -7.56
C THR A 34 25.87 -11.38 -6.20
N LEU A 35 26.21 -10.35 -5.42
CA LEU A 35 25.65 -10.11 -4.08
C LEU A 35 24.35 -9.33 -4.09
N ALA A 36 23.97 -8.73 -5.23
CA ALA A 36 22.76 -7.94 -5.35
C ALA A 36 21.51 -8.73 -4.94
N PRO A 37 20.67 -8.21 -4.03
CA PRO A 37 19.46 -8.86 -3.59
C PRO A 37 18.47 -9.07 -4.73
N GLN A 38 17.77 -10.19 -4.68
CA GLN A 38 16.68 -10.49 -5.59
C GLN A 38 15.38 -9.90 -5.03
N VAL A 39 14.66 -9.17 -5.87
CA VAL A 39 13.41 -8.52 -5.51
C VAL A 39 12.35 -8.80 -6.56
N GLU A 40 11.13 -8.94 -6.11
CA GLU A 40 9.97 -8.97 -6.97
C GLU A 40 9.53 -7.52 -7.25
N ALA A 41 9.21 -7.20 -8.50
CA ALA A 41 8.69 -5.90 -8.86
C ALA A 41 7.16 -5.91 -8.87
N VAL A 42 6.57 -5.00 -8.11
CA VAL A 42 5.14 -4.75 -8.11
C VAL A 42 4.88 -3.42 -8.79
N PHE A 43 3.96 -3.41 -9.74
CA PHE A 43 3.52 -2.19 -10.40
C PHE A 43 2.50 -1.45 -9.53
N THR A 44 2.64 -0.14 -9.47
CA THR A 44 1.64 0.69 -8.80
C THR A 44 0.35 0.71 -9.60
N THR A 45 -0.76 0.44 -8.95
CA THR A 45 -2.10 0.55 -9.54
C THR A 45 -2.91 1.57 -8.77
N ARG A 46 -3.76 2.33 -9.45
CA ARG A 46 -4.75 3.16 -8.76
C ARG A 46 -5.77 2.25 -8.10
N GLY A 47 -6.14 2.55 -6.88
CA GLY A 47 -7.08 1.71 -6.17
C GLY A 47 -7.58 2.31 -4.88
N SER A 48 -8.46 1.57 -4.24
CA SER A 48 -9.06 1.89 -2.96
C SER A 48 -8.85 0.74 -1.98
N VAL A 49 -8.94 1.06 -0.70
CA VAL A 49 -8.89 0.09 0.39
C VAL A 49 -10.15 0.24 1.22
N ASN A 50 -10.76 -0.89 1.56
CA ASN A 50 -11.87 -0.95 2.49
C ASN A 50 -11.34 -1.18 3.89
N GLN A 51 -11.56 -0.22 4.78
CA GLN A 51 -11.35 -0.41 6.21
C GLN A 51 -12.65 -0.84 6.86
N GLU A 52 -12.61 -1.90 7.64
CA GLU A 52 -13.78 -2.44 8.34
C GLU A 52 -13.57 -2.30 9.85
N TYR A 53 -14.56 -1.69 10.50
CA TYR A 53 -14.61 -1.52 11.94
C TYR A 53 -15.87 -2.17 12.47
N PHE A 54 -15.79 -2.79 13.64
CA PHE A 54 -16.92 -3.46 14.29
C PHE A 54 -17.23 -2.80 15.61
N PHE A 55 -18.50 -2.46 15.79
CA PHE A 55 -19.01 -1.82 16.99
C PHE A 55 -20.16 -2.63 17.59
N ASN A 56 -20.26 -2.62 18.91
CA ASN A 56 -21.39 -3.21 19.59
C ASN A 56 -22.47 -2.13 19.80
N GLY A 57 -23.66 -2.42 19.36
CA GLY A 57 -24.82 -1.56 19.55
C GLY A 57 -25.96 -2.29 20.26
N THR A 58 -26.96 -1.54 20.66
CA THR A 58 -28.20 -2.07 21.24
C THR A 58 -29.40 -1.50 20.49
N VAL A 59 -30.21 -2.38 19.95
CA VAL A 59 -31.49 -2.05 19.32
C VAL A 59 -32.53 -1.82 20.38
N TYR A 60 -33.20 -0.68 20.33
CA TYR A 60 -34.28 -0.34 21.23
C TYR A 60 -35.41 0.37 20.47
N ARG A 61 -36.60 0.38 21.05
CA ARG A 61 -37.77 1.08 20.51
C ARG A 61 -37.99 2.37 21.26
N THR A 62 -38.23 3.47 20.54
CA THR A 62 -38.54 4.77 21.15
C THR A 62 -39.89 4.71 21.84
N GLU A 63 -40.06 5.46 22.95
CA GLU A 63 -41.31 5.54 23.73
C GLU A 63 -42.29 6.61 23.19
N ASP A 64 -42.06 7.13 21.99
CA ASP A 64 -42.86 8.17 21.38
C ASP A 64 -44.26 7.66 20.91
N GLU A 65 -45.16 8.59 20.55
CA GLU A 65 -46.48 8.25 19.96
C GLU A 65 -46.38 7.36 18.72
N ARG A 66 -45.23 7.38 18.01
CA ARG A 66 -44.90 6.49 16.90
C ARG A 66 -43.61 5.78 17.21
N PRO A 67 -43.67 4.61 17.85
CA PRO A 67 -42.44 3.89 18.22
C PRO A 67 -41.63 3.54 16.99
N ALA A 68 -40.36 3.95 17.00
CA ALA A 68 -39.41 3.69 15.95
C ALA A 68 -38.19 2.90 16.50
N LEU A 69 -37.66 1.98 15.71
CA LEU A 69 -36.45 1.27 16.07
C LEU A 69 -35.24 2.19 15.91
N ARG A 70 -34.42 2.20 16.97
CA ARG A 70 -33.13 2.91 17.01
C ARG A 70 -32.06 1.96 17.51
N ILE A 71 -30.82 2.28 17.15
CA ILE A 71 -29.65 1.53 17.58
C ILE A 71 -28.73 2.50 18.28
N ARG A 72 -28.47 2.25 19.54
CA ARG A 72 -27.53 3.04 20.33
C ARG A 72 -26.16 2.38 20.28
N VAL A 73 -25.15 3.12 19.84
CA VAL A 73 -23.76 2.69 19.81
C VAL A 73 -22.96 3.57 20.78
N PRO A 74 -22.53 3.04 21.93
CA PRO A 74 -21.81 3.81 22.94
C PRO A 74 -20.36 4.03 22.47
N VAL A 75 -20.10 5.13 21.81
CA VAL A 75 -18.78 5.49 21.26
C VAL A 75 -18.55 7.00 21.38
N GLN A 76 -17.26 7.39 21.45
CA GLN A 76 -16.83 8.78 21.56
C GLN A 76 -15.60 9.04 20.68
N GLY A 77 -15.33 10.30 20.41
CA GLY A 77 -14.11 10.75 19.72
C GLY A 77 -13.97 10.16 18.30
N LYS A 78 -12.85 9.49 18.03
CA LYS A 78 -12.55 8.95 16.69
C LYS A 78 -13.56 7.90 16.24
N ASP A 79 -14.04 7.07 17.14
CA ASP A 79 -15.00 6.00 16.82
C ASP A 79 -16.35 6.57 16.41
N ALA A 80 -16.78 7.66 17.02
CA ALA A 80 -17.97 8.39 16.61
C ALA A 80 -17.81 8.99 15.20
N GLN A 81 -16.64 9.56 14.88
CA GLN A 81 -16.34 10.07 13.54
C GLN A 81 -16.35 8.97 12.47
N ILE A 82 -15.83 7.79 12.79
CA ILE A 82 -15.89 6.62 11.90
C ILE A 82 -17.34 6.28 11.56
N LEU A 83 -18.21 6.19 12.58
CA LEU A 83 -19.63 5.89 12.36
C LEU A 83 -20.36 6.96 11.57
N GLN A 84 -19.95 8.23 11.68
CA GLN A 84 -20.56 9.33 10.91
C GLN A 84 -20.19 9.34 9.43
N THR A 85 -19.02 8.82 9.08
CA THR A 85 -18.48 8.86 7.71
C THR A 85 -18.57 7.54 6.95
N ALA A 86 -18.71 6.43 7.67
CA ALA A 86 -18.70 5.08 7.13
C ALA A 86 -20.05 4.68 6.51
N SER A 87 -19.99 3.71 5.61
CA SER A 87 -21.17 2.92 5.22
C SER A 87 -21.48 1.91 6.32
N LEU A 88 -22.67 1.95 6.89
CA LEU A 88 -23.02 1.20 8.09
C LEU A 88 -23.93 0.01 7.74
N LEU A 89 -23.60 -1.14 8.29
CA LEU A 89 -24.34 -2.39 8.16
C LEU A 89 -24.55 -3.01 9.53
N ALA A 90 -25.73 -3.57 9.77
CA ALA A 90 -26.02 -4.34 10.98
C ALA A 90 -25.97 -5.84 10.70
N PHE A 91 -25.40 -6.59 11.67
CA PHE A 91 -25.44 -8.06 11.73
C PHE A 91 -26.38 -8.48 12.85
N PRO A 92 -27.60 -8.89 12.53
CA PRO A 92 -28.48 -9.46 13.53
C PRO A 92 -27.93 -10.80 14.02
N PRO A 93 -27.98 -11.10 15.35
CA PRO A 93 -27.34 -12.28 15.92
C PRO A 93 -27.95 -13.63 15.47
N GLU A 94 -29.15 -13.63 14.90
CA GLU A 94 -29.89 -14.85 14.54
C GLU A 94 -30.12 -15.02 13.04
N SER A 95 -29.74 -14.07 12.20
CA SER A 95 -30.01 -14.20 10.75
C SER A 95 -28.74 -14.58 9.99
N GLU A 96 -28.74 -15.77 9.44
CA GLU A 96 -27.82 -16.15 8.39
C GLU A 96 -28.03 -15.20 7.18
N MET A 97 -27.16 -14.18 7.05
CA MET A 97 -26.88 -13.46 5.80
C MET A 97 -27.71 -12.23 5.37
N ASN A 98 -28.53 -11.61 6.15
CA ASN A 98 -29.12 -10.34 5.72
C ASN A 98 -28.46 -9.15 6.43
N LEU A 99 -27.40 -8.59 5.78
CA LEU A 99 -26.83 -7.31 6.18
C LEU A 99 -27.85 -6.20 5.99
N LEU A 100 -28.22 -5.54 7.07
CA LEU A 100 -29.19 -4.44 7.03
C LEU A 100 -28.46 -3.11 6.97
N GLY A 101 -28.75 -2.31 5.96
CA GLY A 101 -28.20 -0.97 5.83
C GLY A 101 -28.69 -0.03 6.94
N LEU A 102 -27.76 0.68 7.56
CA LEU A 102 -28.01 1.66 8.59
C LEU A 102 -27.68 3.06 8.11
N GLU A 103 -28.29 4.06 8.73
CA GLU A 103 -27.97 5.47 8.57
C GLU A 103 -28.02 6.19 9.93
N LEU A 104 -27.41 7.34 10.01
CA LEU A 104 -27.48 8.18 11.20
C LEU A 104 -28.94 8.60 11.46
N ALA A 105 -29.34 8.54 12.72
CA ALA A 105 -30.59 9.18 13.13
C ALA A 105 -30.46 10.72 13.03
N PRO A 106 -31.57 11.47 13.02
CA PRO A 106 -31.52 12.92 13.01
C PRO A 106 -30.66 13.51 14.11
N GLU A 107 -30.06 14.67 13.87
CA GLU A 107 -29.12 15.31 14.78
C GLU A 107 -29.70 15.57 16.17
N GLU A 108 -31.01 15.84 16.23
CA GLU A 108 -31.75 16.04 17.49
C GLU A 108 -31.80 14.79 18.40
N GLU A 109 -31.65 13.61 17.82
CA GLU A 109 -31.63 12.33 18.54
C GLU A 109 -30.22 11.91 18.98
N GLN A 110 -29.16 12.56 18.49
CA GLN A 110 -27.77 12.25 18.83
C GLN A 110 -27.45 12.65 20.26
N THR A 111 -26.59 11.87 20.93
CA THR A 111 -26.14 12.13 22.29
C THR A 111 -24.62 12.26 22.33
N GLU A 112 -24.08 12.96 23.34
CA GLU A 112 -22.63 13.13 23.48
C GLU A 112 -21.90 11.79 23.73
N ASP A 113 -22.58 10.81 24.34
CA ASP A 113 -22.01 9.53 24.76
C ASP A 113 -22.25 8.40 23.78
N ALA A 114 -23.08 8.60 22.77
CA ALA A 114 -23.43 7.55 21.82
C ALA A 114 -23.90 8.10 20.47
N VAL A 115 -23.59 7.38 19.42
CA VAL A 115 -24.14 7.59 18.09
C VAL A 115 -25.45 6.80 17.98
N ILE A 116 -26.52 7.49 17.59
CA ILE A 116 -27.82 6.87 17.37
C ILE A 116 -28.00 6.62 15.87
N LEU A 117 -28.30 5.38 15.52
CA LEU A 117 -28.52 4.91 14.16
C LEU A 117 -29.97 4.48 13.97
N ARG A 118 -30.41 4.53 12.72
CA ARG A 118 -31.70 3.97 12.32
C ARG A 118 -31.51 3.03 11.13
N GLN A 119 -32.44 2.12 10.96
CA GLN A 119 -32.48 1.23 9.82
C GLN A 119 -32.90 2.01 8.57
N LYS A 120 -32.17 1.86 7.48
CA LYS A 120 -32.43 2.54 6.21
C LYS A 120 -33.71 2.05 5.55
N ASN A 121 -33.93 0.71 5.62
CA ASN A 121 -35.15 0.06 5.13
C ASN A 121 -35.91 -0.58 6.30
N PRO A 122 -37.19 -0.29 6.52
CA PRO A 122 -37.90 -0.77 7.71
C PRO A 122 -38.18 -2.27 7.73
N LEU A 123 -37.94 -2.98 6.64
CA LEU A 123 -38.18 -4.43 6.54
C LEU A 123 -36.94 -5.17 6.01
N PRO A 124 -36.52 -6.28 6.62
CA PRO A 124 -37.06 -6.85 7.88
C PRO A 124 -36.67 -6.00 9.10
N GLU A 125 -37.52 -5.97 10.13
CA GLU A 125 -37.23 -5.28 11.38
C GLU A 125 -36.09 -5.98 12.15
N LEU A 126 -35.16 -5.21 12.72
CA LEU A 126 -34.17 -5.73 13.65
C LEU A 126 -34.84 -6.12 14.97
N PRO A 127 -34.50 -7.28 15.56
CA PRO A 127 -34.97 -7.61 16.91
C PRO A 127 -34.34 -6.65 17.94
N GLU A 128 -35.09 -6.35 19.00
CA GLU A 128 -34.55 -5.58 20.12
C GLU A 128 -33.46 -6.38 20.83
N GLY A 129 -32.38 -5.71 21.23
CA GLY A 129 -31.25 -6.32 21.91
C GLY A 129 -29.90 -5.99 21.31
N PRO A 130 -28.86 -6.77 21.62
CA PRO A 130 -27.50 -6.54 21.14
C PRO A 130 -27.39 -6.76 19.65
N VAL A 131 -26.62 -5.91 18.96
CA VAL A 131 -26.35 -6.00 17.53
C VAL A 131 -24.89 -5.62 17.26
N ILE A 132 -24.28 -6.29 16.29
CA ILE A 132 -22.94 -5.91 15.78
C ILE A 132 -23.13 -5.02 14.56
N ILE A 133 -22.44 -3.90 14.55
CA ILE A 133 -22.43 -2.93 13.48
C ILE A 133 -21.09 -2.97 12.80
N GLN A 134 -21.09 -3.19 11.50
CA GLN A 134 -19.91 -3.06 10.64
C GLN A 134 -19.94 -1.69 9.98
N ALA A 135 -18.92 -0.90 10.24
CA ALA A 135 -18.66 0.37 9.56
C ALA A 135 -17.58 0.15 8.50
N ARG A 136 -17.89 0.47 7.24
CA ARG A 136 -16.98 0.37 6.10
C ARG A 136 -16.62 1.75 5.60
N ILE A 137 -15.33 2.06 5.60
CA ILE A 137 -14.78 3.28 5.01
C ILE A 137 -14.03 2.90 3.75
N LEU A 138 -14.49 3.39 2.61
CA LEU A 138 -13.76 3.29 1.35
C LEU A 138 -12.80 4.47 1.26
N THR A 139 -11.52 4.20 1.39
CA THR A 139 -10.48 5.21 1.20
C THR A 139 -9.90 5.06 -0.20
N GLU A 140 -10.12 6.07 -1.03
CA GLU A 140 -9.51 6.19 -2.35
C GLU A 140 -8.19 6.94 -2.22
N GLY A 141 -7.15 6.42 -2.84
CA GLY A 141 -5.84 7.04 -2.86
C GLY A 141 -5.23 7.01 -4.25
N TRP A 142 -4.03 7.56 -4.34
CA TRP A 142 -3.33 7.64 -5.61
C TRP A 142 -2.85 6.27 -6.06
N TYR A 143 -2.30 5.47 -5.12
CA TYR A 143 -1.74 4.16 -5.43
C TYR A 143 -2.11 3.14 -4.36
N LYS A 144 -2.52 1.97 -4.83
CA LYS A 144 -2.72 0.78 -4.00
C LYS A 144 -1.49 -0.12 -4.14
N LEU A 145 -0.89 -0.46 -3.01
CA LEU A 145 0.31 -1.30 -2.92
C LEU A 145 0.06 -2.45 -1.94
N PRO A 146 0.70 -3.61 -2.13
CA PRO A 146 0.76 -4.62 -1.08
C PRO A 146 1.41 -4.03 0.17
N LEU A 147 0.84 -4.30 1.35
CA LEU A 147 1.37 -3.78 2.62
C LEU A 147 2.83 -4.21 2.86
N SER A 148 3.21 -5.37 2.33
CA SER A 148 4.58 -5.89 2.39
C SER A 148 5.63 -5.01 1.69
N THR A 149 5.21 -4.09 0.82
CA THR A 149 6.13 -3.14 0.14
C THR A 149 6.36 -1.87 0.93
N VAL A 150 5.54 -1.60 1.94
CA VAL A 150 5.63 -0.40 2.78
C VAL A 150 6.51 -0.69 3.99
N GLN A 151 7.57 0.08 4.15
CA GLN A 151 8.51 -0.03 5.26
C GLN A 151 8.26 1.10 6.25
N THR A 152 8.21 0.75 7.54
CA THR A 152 8.17 1.75 8.61
C THR A 152 9.56 1.85 9.23
N GLN A 153 10.10 3.04 9.29
CA GLN A 153 11.39 3.33 9.93
C GLN A 153 11.25 3.47 11.46
N GLU A 154 12.37 3.50 12.16
CA GLU A 154 12.39 3.65 13.61
C GLU A 154 11.79 4.98 14.10
N ASP A 155 11.84 6.02 13.28
CA ASP A 155 11.24 7.33 13.55
C ASP A 155 9.72 7.39 13.27
N GLY A 156 9.13 6.29 12.83
CA GLY A 156 7.71 6.18 12.46
C GLY A 156 7.39 6.66 11.04
N SER A 157 8.36 7.15 10.28
CA SER A 157 8.16 7.49 8.87
C SER A 157 7.94 6.23 8.03
N THR A 158 7.18 6.37 6.96
CA THR A 158 6.90 5.27 6.03
C THR A 158 7.53 5.53 4.67
N MET A 159 8.07 4.49 4.06
CA MET A 159 8.71 4.56 2.76
C MET A 159 8.45 3.30 1.94
N VAL A 160 8.65 3.43 0.63
CA VAL A 160 8.71 2.31 -0.32
C VAL A 160 10.01 2.37 -1.11
N MET A 161 10.46 1.22 -1.61
CA MET A 161 11.64 1.14 -2.48
C MET A 161 11.19 1.15 -3.93
N LYS A 162 11.30 2.31 -4.58
CA LYS A 162 11.06 2.48 -6.01
C LYS A 162 12.21 1.88 -6.80
N LEU A 163 11.91 1.16 -7.87
CA LEU A 163 12.91 0.58 -8.77
C LEU A 163 13.18 1.55 -9.93
N GLU A 164 14.38 2.06 -9.99
CA GLU A 164 14.85 2.91 -11.07
C GLU A 164 15.83 2.17 -11.97
N GLU A 165 15.58 2.22 -13.27
CA GLU A 165 16.49 1.69 -14.27
C GLU A 165 17.53 2.74 -14.63
N ARG A 166 18.82 2.40 -14.46
CA ARG A 166 19.93 3.28 -14.81
C ARG A 166 20.84 2.64 -15.84
N TRP A 167 21.30 3.44 -16.78
CA TRP A 167 22.34 3.03 -17.72
C TRP A 167 23.71 3.05 -17.05
N THR A 168 24.39 1.93 -17.13
CA THR A 168 25.76 1.77 -16.65
C THR A 168 26.66 1.30 -17.78
N PRO A 169 28.01 1.29 -17.64
CA PRO A 169 28.90 0.71 -18.65
C PRO A 169 28.62 -0.77 -18.95
N TRP A 170 27.93 -1.46 -18.03
CA TRP A 170 27.57 -2.88 -18.16
C TRP A 170 26.10 -3.12 -18.57
N GLY A 171 25.44 -2.09 -19.03
CA GLY A 171 24.03 -2.16 -19.48
C GLY A 171 23.05 -1.54 -18.51
N ARG A 172 21.77 -1.87 -18.70
CA ARG A 172 20.69 -1.40 -17.84
C ARG A 172 20.66 -2.17 -16.54
N GLN A 173 20.58 -1.46 -15.45
CA GLN A 173 20.55 -2.03 -14.10
C GLN A 173 19.45 -1.36 -13.28
N ASN A 174 18.84 -2.11 -12.37
CA ASN A 174 17.82 -1.60 -11.47
C ASN A 174 18.45 -1.26 -10.12
N TYR A 175 18.11 -0.08 -9.62
CA TYR A 175 18.51 0.42 -8.32
C TYR A 175 17.27 0.68 -7.47
N ALA A 176 17.36 0.35 -6.21
CA ALA A 176 16.34 0.70 -5.24
C ALA A 176 16.53 2.17 -4.82
N VAL A 177 15.44 2.93 -4.83
CA VAL A 177 15.42 4.33 -4.38
C VAL A 177 14.35 4.46 -3.32
N ALA A 178 14.74 4.90 -2.13
CA ALA A 178 13.80 5.12 -1.04
C ALA A 178 12.92 6.34 -1.34
N VAL A 179 11.61 6.16 -1.34
CA VAL A 179 10.63 7.21 -1.52
C VAL A 179 9.75 7.26 -0.29
N ALA A 180 9.72 8.41 0.39
CA ALA A 180 8.82 8.63 1.50
C ALA A 180 7.37 8.62 1.00
N VAL A 181 6.50 7.94 1.73
CA VAL A 181 5.08 7.82 1.38
C VAL A 181 4.20 8.17 2.56
N GLU A 182 3.05 8.74 2.26
CA GLU A 182 1.99 8.92 3.24
C GLU A 182 0.96 7.80 3.08
N VAL A 183 0.74 7.03 4.13
CA VAL A 183 -0.24 5.94 4.14
C VAL A 183 -1.58 6.50 4.60
N TYR A 184 -2.58 6.52 3.71
CA TYR A 184 -3.92 7.00 4.04
C TYR A 184 -4.78 5.93 4.71
N ALA A 185 -4.68 4.69 4.23
CA ALA A 185 -5.47 3.58 4.75
C ALA A 185 -4.80 2.23 4.43
N SER A 186 -5.14 1.22 5.22
CA SER A 186 -4.67 -0.15 5.03
C SER A 186 -5.76 -1.13 5.45
N ASP A 187 -5.90 -2.26 4.72
CA ASP A 187 -6.81 -3.37 5.03
C ASP A 187 -6.07 -4.61 5.58
N GLY A 188 -4.79 -4.45 5.93
CA GLY A 188 -3.95 -5.54 6.40
C GLY A 188 -3.27 -6.36 5.28
N GLN A 189 -3.71 -6.24 4.04
CA GLN A 189 -3.07 -6.85 2.86
C GLN A 189 -2.49 -5.79 1.93
N SER A 190 -3.20 -4.68 1.79
CA SER A 190 -2.86 -3.57 0.91
C SER A 190 -2.90 -2.25 1.66
N ALA A 191 -2.13 -1.30 1.19
CA ALA A 191 -2.15 0.08 1.64
C ALA A 191 -2.44 1.02 0.46
N VAL A 192 -3.18 2.09 0.74
CA VAL A 192 -3.35 3.22 -0.18
C VAL A 192 -2.39 4.30 0.24
N VAL A 193 -1.50 4.68 -0.67
CA VAL A 193 -0.40 5.59 -0.40
C VAL A 193 -0.34 6.75 -1.40
N ASN A 194 0.24 7.85 -0.95
CA ASN A 194 0.66 8.95 -1.81
C ASN A 194 2.17 8.90 -1.99
N LEU A 195 2.61 8.81 -3.24
CA LEU A 195 4.04 8.80 -3.60
C LEU A 195 4.60 10.21 -3.87
N GLY A 196 3.76 11.26 -3.81
CA GLY A 196 4.15 12.63 -4.17
C GLY A 196 4.39 12.85 -5.67
N GLU A 197 4.40 11.81 -6.47
CA GLU A 197 4.61 11.82 -7.91
C GLU A 197 3.45 11.11 -8.63
N THR A 198 3.20 11.49 -9.89
CA THR A 198 2.19 10.83 -10.73
C THR A 198 2.86 10.01 -11.81
N GLY A 199 2.44 8.76 -12.00
CA GLY A 199 2.98 7.87 -13.02
C GLY A 199 2.79 6.40 -12.67
N GLU A 200 3.28 5.52 -13.51
CA GLU A 200 3.41 4.10 -13.21
C GLU A 200 4.81 3.87 -12.65
N PHE A 201 4.89 3.33 -11.45
CA PHE A 201 6.15 3.02 -10.80
C PHE A 201 6.26 1.53 -10.55
N ARG A 202 7.48 1.04 -10.58
CA ARG A 202 7.83 -0.29 -10.11
C ARG A 202 8.36 -0.16 -8.69
N ILE A 203 7.73 -0.88 -7.77
CA ILE A 203 8.09 -0.91 -6.37
C ILE A 203 8.69 -2.28 -6.06
N ALA A 204 9.78 -2.32 -5.31
CA ALA A 204 10.34 -3.56 -4.84
C ALA A 204 9.42 -4.17 -3.79
N ALA A 205 8.90 -5.36 -4.04
CA ALA A 205 8.32 -6.18 -2.99
C ALA A 205 9.44 -6.75 -2.12
N TYR A 206 9.16 -6.93 -0.85
CA TYR A 206 10.13 -7.43 0.10
C TYR A 206 10.62 -8.82 -0.35
N GLY A 207 11.92 -8.93 -0.63
CA GLY A 207 12.62 -10.19 -0.83
C GLY A 207 13.16 -10.74 0.48
N ALA A 208 13.91 -11.83 0.41
CA ALA A 208 14.51 -12.48 1.58
C ALA A 208 15.61 -11.65 2.29
N ALA A 209 16.04 -10.53 1.70
CA ALA A 209 17.07 -9.63 2.25
C ALA A 209 16.58 -8.20 2.34
N PRO A 210 16.94 -7.45 3.38
CA PRO A 210 16.65 -6.03 3.50
C PRO A 210 17.32 -5.26 2.36
N ILE A 211 16.58 -4.32 1.75
CA ILE A 211 17.03 -3.47 0.66
C ILE A 211 17.19 -2.05 1.22
N GLN A 212 18.29 -1.39 0.85
CA GLN A 212 18.58 -0.02 1.24
C GLN A 212 18.53 0.93 0.03
N ASP A 213 18.46 2.22 0.33
CA ASP A 213 18.53 3.26 -0.70
C ASP A 213 19.87 3.19 -1.46
N GLY A 214 19.77 3.17 -2.78
CA GLY A 214 20.95 3.08 -3.66
C GLY A 214 21.42 1.66 -3.98
N ASP A 215 20.84 0.62 -3.39
CA ASP A 215 21.22 -0.76 -3.66
C ASP A 215 20.95 -1.16 -5.12
N LEU A 216 21.94 -1.84 -5.72
CA LEU A 216 21.75 -2.59 -6.95
C LEU A 216 20.89 -3.80 -6.68
N VAL A 217 19.81 -4.00 -7.45
CA VAL A 217 18.85 -5.10 -7.23
C VAL A 217 18.64 -5.92 -8.50
N LYS A 218 18.38 -7.21 -8.33
CA LYS A 218 17.95 -8.10 -9.40
C LYS A 218 16.44 -8.25 -9.34
N VAL A 219 15.76 -7.77 -10.36
CA VAL A 219 14.31 -7.95 -10.49
C VAL A 219 14.03 -9.35 -11.00
N VAL A 220 13.32 -10.12 -10.19
CA VAL A 220 12.83 -11.45 -10.55
C VAL A 220 11.36 -11.30 -10.92
N GLN A 221 10.96 -11.81 -12.07
CA GLN A 221 9.54 -11.90 -12.39
C GLN A 221 8.93 -13.04 -11.58
N PRO A 222 7.74 -12.83 -10.98
CA PRO A 222 7.05 -13.92 -10.31
C PRO A 222 6.81 -15.08 -11.27
N ASP A 223 7.17 -16.29 -10.83
CA ASP A 223 6.91 -17.52 -11.60
C ASP A 223 5.41 -17.65 -11.89
N GLY A 224 4.97 -17.29 -13.08
CA GLY A 224 3.56 -17.38 -13.48
C GLY A 224 3.03 -16.28 -14.40
N ALA A 225 3.79 -15.22 -14.67
CA ALA A 225 3.43 -14.26 -15.72
C ALA A 225 3.75 -14.89 -17.10
N ASN A 226 2.80 -15.66 -17.62
CA ASN A 226 2.88 -16.30 -18.93
C ASN A 226 3.12 -15.26 -20.02
N GLU A 227 4.13 -15.52 -20.86
CA GLU A 227 4.48 -14.85 -22.11
C GLU A 227 3.38 -14.87 -23.21
N ASN A 228 2.10 -15.06 -22.86
CA ASN A 228 1.03 -15.32 -23.85
C ASN A 228 0.28 -14.06 -24.34
N GLU A 229 0.69 -12.84 -23.97
CA GLU A 229 -0.01 -11.64 -24.49
C GLU A 229 0.74 -10.84 -25.57
N GLN A 230 1.90 -11.29 -26.03
CA GLN A 230 2.64 -10.57 -27.07
C GLN A 230 2.47 -11.10 -28.50
N THR A 231 1.52 -11.99 -28.77
CA THR A 231 1.30 -12.52 -30.14
C THR A 231 -0.12 -12.28 -30.64
N ALA A 232 -0.67 -11.08 -30.44
CA ALA A 232 -1.93 -10.68 -31.07
C ALA A 232 -1.88 -9.19 -31.44
N GLN A 233 -1.05 -8.85 -32.42
CA GLN A 233 -1.23 -7.66 -33.28
C GLN A 233 -0.92 -8.05 -34.71
#